data_efc1af5b33f45bcb7c435c804646ea8c
#
_entry.id   efc1af5b33f45bcb7c435c804646ea8c
#
_cell.length_a   1.000
_cell.length_b   1.000
_cell.length_c   1.000
_cell.angle_alpha   90.00
_cell.angle_beta   90.00
_cell.angle_gamma   90.00
#
_symmetry.space_group_name_H-M   'P 1'
#
loop_
_entity.id
_entity.type
_entity.pdbx_description
1 polymer ?
#
loop_
_entity_poly.entity_id
_entity_poly.type
_entity_poly.pdbx_seq_one_letter_code
_entity_poly.pdbx_strand_id
1 'polypeptide(L)'
;MNRLSEIDSTKADNQNEYLMVFDAAIVLFRALFLESGHQNENFTLQNYYILTGRENVADAIDAFLDSDFDSWSGNSIRKVLKTIADKYVCHLDKIDATQLALANGFMANLSSQASENNFLNIVKKLDSIITKERA
;
A
#
# COMPACT_ATOMS: atom_id res chain seq x y z
N MET A 1 8.03 -8.12 -3.95
CA MET A 1 6.61 -8.44 -4.23
C MET A 1 6.37 -9.85 -4.74
N ASN A 2 7.30 -10.38 -5.52
CA ASN A 2 7.19 -11.78 -5.97
C ASN A 2 7.09 -12.76 -4.79
N ARG A 3 7.75 -12.46 -3.68
CA ARG A 3 7.71 -13.32 -2.48
C ARG A 3 6.30 -13.51 -1.96
N LEU A 4 5.49 -12.45 -1.92
CA LEU A 4 4.09 -12.55 -1.46
C LEU A 4 3.25 -13.47 -2.35
N SER A 5 3.45 -13.41 -3.66
CA SER A 5 2.67 -14.25 -4.59
C SER A 5 3.09 -15.72 -4.54
N GLU A 6 4.27 -16.03 -4.01
CA GLU A 6 4.77 -17.39 -3.90
C GLU A 6 4.31 -18.10 -2.63
N ILE A 7 3.83 -17.35 -1.62
CA ILE A 7 3.42 -17.92 -0.33
C ILE A 7 1.94 -18.25 -0.34
N ASP A 8 1.61 -19.49 -0.01
CA ASP A 8 0.21 -19.90 0.16
C ASP A 8 -0.25 -19.57 1.57
N SER A 9 -0.99 -18.46 1.72
CA SER A 9 -1.47 -17.99 3.01
C SER A 9 -2.60 -18.85 3.60
N THR A 10 -3.12 -19.82 2.86
CA THR A 10 -4.15 -20.73 3.37
C THR A 10 -3.58 -21.84 4.24
N LYS A 11 -2.27 -22.07 4.18
CA LYS A 11 -1.61 -23.10 5.00
C LYS A 11 -1.17 -22.51 6.33
N ALA A 12 -1.49 -23.19 7.42
CA ALA A 12 -1.21 -22.70 8.76
C ALA A 12 0.27 -22.44 9.02
N ASP A 13 1.16 -23.28 8.49
CA ASP A 13 2.60 -23.13 8.65
C ASP A 13 3.20 -22.00 7.81
N ASN A 14 2.44 -21.47 6.82
CA ASN A 14 2.87 -20.36 5.97
C ASN A 14 2.29 -19.01 6.40
N GLN A 15 1.28 -18.99 7.29
CA GLN A 15 0.60 -17.74 7.66
C GLN A 15 1.53 -16.72 8.31
N ASN A 16 2.40 -17.16 9.24
CA ASN A 16 3.32 -16.26 9.90
C ASN A 16 4.35 -15.68 8.92
N GLU A 17 4.87 -16.51 8.04
CA GLU A 17 5.79 -16.04 7.00
C GLU A 17 5.11 -15.03 6.07
N TYR A 18 3.88 -15.33 5.65
CA TYR A 18 3.10 -14.42 4.81
C TYR A 18 2.93 -13.05 5.48
N LEU A 19 2.54 -13.03 6.76
CA LEU A 19 2.32 -11.79 7.49
C LEU A 19 3.62 -11.00 7.68
N MET A 20 4.74 -11.67 7.93
CA MET A 20 6.04 -11.02 8.04
C MET A 20 6.43 -10.33 6.73
N VAL A 21 6.27 -11.02 5.61
CA VAL A 21 6.55 -10.46 4.28
C VAL A 21 5.58 -9.32 3.97
N PHE A 22 4.31 -9.48 4.32
CA PHE A 22 3.29 -8.46 4.15
C PHE A 22 3.65 -7.18 4.91
N ASP A 23 4.03 -7.29 6.19
CA ASP A 23 4.39 -6.13 7.01
C ASP A 23 5.61 -5.41 6.44
N ALA A 24 6.63 -6.16 6.03
CA ALA A 24 7.81 -5.58 5.41
C ALA A 24 7.46 -4.87 4.09
N ALA A 25 6.60 -5.46 3.29
CA ALA A 25 6.16 -4.88 2.02
C ALA A 25 5.37 -3.59 2.22
N ILE A 26 4.51 -3.54 3.23
CA ILE A 26 3.72 -2.35 3.58
C ILE A 26 4.64 -1.19 4.00
N VAL A 27 5.64 -1.46 4.82
CA VAL A 27 6.60 -0.44 5.26
C VAL A 27 7.40 0.09 4.07
N LEU A 28 7.84 -0.79 3.19
CA LEU A 28 8.56 -0.40 1.99
C LEU A 28 7.67 0.43 1.05
N PHE A 29 6.42 0.02 0.87
CA PHE A 29 5.46 0.75 0.04
C PHE A 29 5.23 2.16 0.59
N ARG A 30 5.10 2.29 1.91
CA ARG A 30 4.97 3.60 2.55
C ARG A 30 6.16 4.50 2.20
N ALA A 31 7.36 3.99 2.32
CA ALA A 31 8.57 4.77 2.02
C ALA A 31 8.63 5.17 0.55
N LEU A 32 8.22 4.29 -0.37
CA LEU A 32 8.32 4.55 -1.80
C LEU A 32 7.22 5.47 -2.35
N PHE A 33 6.02 5.41 -1.79
CA PHE A 33 4.86 6.05 -2.42
C PHE A 33 4.06 6.98 -1.52
N LEU A 34 4.06 6.77 -0.19
CA LEU A 34 3.12 7.43 0.70
C LEU A 34 3.70 8.63 1.45
N GLU A 35 5.00 8.74 1.50
CA GLU A 35 5.64 9.91 2.08
C GLU A 35 5.32 11.10 1.20
N SER A 36 4.51 11.99 1.71
CA SER A 36 4.07 13.08 0.88
C SER A 36 5.15 14.10 0.74
N GLY A 37 5.13 14.57 -0.37
CA GLY A 37 6.09 15.26 -0.77
C GLY A 37 6.10 16.69 -0.70
N HIS A 38 5.65 17.37 0.19
CA HIS A 38 6.11 18.72 0.24
C HIS A 38 7.58 18.76 0.47
N GLN A 39 8.08 17.71 0.11
CA GLN A 39 9.27 17.53 0.48
C GLN A 39 10.02 16.95 -0.56
N ASN A 40 10.67 17.79 -1.25
CA ASN A 40 11.78 17.50 -2.10
C ASN A 40 12.86 16.68 -1.39
N GLU A 41 12.69 16.50 -0.08
CA GLU A 41 13.60 15.73 0.75
C GLU A 41 13.27 14.25 0.78
N ASN A 42 12.04 13.88 0.41
CA ASN A 42 11.61 12.48 0.47
C ASN A 42 11.92 11.77 -0.86
N PHE A 43 12.55 10.62 -0.76
CA PHE A 43 12.85 9.79 -1.92
C PHE A 43 11.66 8.91 -2.25
N THR A 44 10.59 9.52 -2.73
CA THR A 44 9.47 8.78 -3.28
C THR A 44 9.68 8.53 -4.77
N LEU A 45 9.01 7.51 -5.28
CA LEU A 45 9.06 7.23 -6.70
C LEU A 45 8.46 8.38 -7.52
N GLN A 46 7.40 9.02 -7.00
CA GLN A 46 6.83 10.21 -7.64
C GLN A 46 7.86 11.33 -7.79
N ASN A 47 8.61 11.62 -6.73
CA ASN A 47 9.65 12.66 -6.81
C ASN A 47 10.76 12.30 -7.80
N TYR A 48 11.14 11.03 -7.86
CA TYR A 48 12.08 10.55 -8.86
C TYR A 48 11.60 10.87 -10.29
N TYR A 49 10.33 10.57 -10.57
CA TYR A 49 9.79 10.83 -11.91
C TYR A 49 9.66 12.31 -12.21
N ILE A 50 9.30 13.13 -11.21
CA ILE A 50 9.27 14.59 -11.38
C ILE A 50 10.68 15.12 -11.73
N LEU A 51 11.67 14.69 -10.98
CA LEU A 51 13.05 15.15 -11.17
C LEU A 51 13.67 14.68 -12.49
N THR A 52 13.18 13.58 -13.05
CA THR A 52 13.67 13.05 -14.31
C THR A 52 12.83 13.46 -15.52
N GLY A 53 11.92 14.41 -15.33
CA GLY A 53 11.11 14.95 -16.43
C GLY A 53 9.92 14.10 -16.84
N ARG A 54 9.50 13.17 -15.97
CA ARG A 54 8.35 12.30 -16.21
C ARG A 54 7.21 12.57 -15.22
N GLU A 55 6.78 13.80 -15.16
CA GLU A 55 5.73 14.23 -14.26
C GLU A 55 4.42 13.50 -14.51
N ASN A 56 4.15 13.09 -15.75
CA ASN A 56 2.95 12.29 -16.09
C ASN A 56 2.90 10.97 -15.33
N VAL A 57 4.04 10.34 -15.09
CA VAL A 57 4.10 9.10 -14.30
C VAL A 57 3.76 9.40 -12.84
N ALA A 58 4.36 10.45 -12.28
CA ALA A 58 4.09 10.87 -10.91
C ALA A 58 2.60 11.20 -10.72
N ASP A 59 2.00 11.93 -11.65
CA ASP A 59 0.58 12.29 -11.59
C ASP A 59 -0.31 11.06 -11.65
N ALA A 60 0.02 10.08 -12.49
CA ALA A 60 -0.74 8.84 -12.61
C ALA A 60 -0.66 8.00 -11.32
N ILE A 61 0.51 7.93 -10.70
CA ILE A 61 0.68 7.27 -9.39
C ILE A 61 -0.21 7.93 -8.34
N ASP A 62 -0.16 9.23 -8.22
CA ASP A 62 -0.93 9.95 -7.22
C ASP A 62 -2.44 9.85 -7.48
N ALA A 63 -2.86 9.91 -8.74
CA ALA A 63 -4.27 9.74 -9.09
C ALA A 63 -4.79 8.36 -8.67
N PHE A 64 -3.99 7.31 -8.88
CA PHE A 64 -4.35 5.97 -8.43
C PHE A 64 -4.43 5.87 -6.91
N LEU A 65 -3.43 6.40 -6.21
CA LEU A 65 -3.39 6.34 -4.74
C LEU A 65 -4.52 7.16 -4.11
N ASP A 66 -4.98 8.20 -4.75
CA ASP A 66 -6.07 9.03 -4.26
C ASP A 66 -7.44 8.51 -4.70
N SER A 67 -7.50 7.44 -5.49
CA SER A 67 -8.76 6.80 -5.84
C SER A 67 -9.32 6.00 -4.67
N ASP A 68 -10.60 5.66 -4.73
CA ASP A 68 -11.29 4.98 -3.64
C ASP A 68 -10.75 3.58 -3.41
N PHE A 69 -10.48 3.25 -2.14
CA PHE A 69 -10.10 1.90 -1.75
C PHE A 69 -11.26 0.91 -1.95
N ASP A 70 -12.46 1.33 -1.55
CA ASP A 70 -13.68 0.55 -1.69
C ASP A 70 -14.86 1.49 -1.98
N SER A 71 -16.05 0.91 -2.17
CA SER A 71 -17.24 1.68 -2.55
C SER A 71 -17.99 2.30 -1.37
N TRP A 72 -17.59 2.01 -0.12
CA TRP A 72 -18.42 2.35 1.03
C TRP A 72 -17.71 3.12 2.15
N SER A 73 -16.42 2.96 2.33
CA SER A 73 -15.71 3.57 3.47
C SER A 73 -15.40 5.05 3.27
N GLY A 74 -15.36 5.52 2.02
CA GLY A 74 -14.98 6.88 1.72
C GLY A 74 -13.48 7.16 1.85
N ASN A 75 -12.67 6.12 1.98
CA ASN A 75 -11.23 6.25 2.13
C ASN A 75 -10.51 5.94 0.82
N SER A 76 -9.45 6.70 0.55
CA SER A 76 -8.57 6.44 -0.59
C SER A 76 -7.63 5.28 -0.30
N ILE A 77 -7.05 4.73 -1.36
CA ILE A 77 -5.99 3.71 -1.23
C ILE A 77 -4.84 4.25 -0.39
N ARG A 78 -4.42 5.49 -0.64
CA ARG A 78 -3.38 6.18 0.14
C ARG A 78 -3.71 6.21 1.63
N LYS A 79 -4.93 6.62 1.96
CA LYS A 79 -5.37 6.72 3.35
C LYS A 79 -5.36 5.38 4.05
N VAL A 80 -5.86 4.34 3.39
CA VAL A 80 -5.90 2.98 3.97
C VAL A 80 -4.49 2.46 4.21
N LEU A 81 -3.63 2.52 3.21
CA LEU A 81 -2.26 2.00 3.32
C LEU A 81 -1.45 2.77 4.34
N LYS A 82 -1.60 4.10 4.37
CA LYS A 82 -0.90 4.93 5.36
C LYS A 82 -1.37 4.64 6.77
N THR A 83 -2.67 4.46 6.96
CA THR A 83 -3.24 4.11 8.27
C THR A 83 -2.67 2.78 8.77
N ILE A 84 -2.63 1.78 7.92
CA ILE A 84 -2.06 0.48 8.28
C ILE A 84 -0.58 0.59 8.59
N ALA A 85 0.18 1.27 7.76
CA ALA A 85 1.62 1.41 7.97
C ALA A 85 1.93 2.17 9.27
N ASP A 86 1.24 3.29 9.50
CA ASP A 86 1.52 4.17 10.64
C ASP A 86 0.95 3.63 11.95
N LYS A 87 -0.28 3.11 11.93
CA LYS A 87 -1.00 2.78 13.15
C LYS A 87 -0.89 1.31 13.52
N TYR A 88 -0.84 0.44 12.54
CA TYR A 88 -0.84 -1.00 12.79
C TYR A 88 0.56 -1.59 12.81
N VAL A 89 1.40 -1.23 11.84
CA VAL A 89 2.74 -1.82 11.72
C VAL A 89 3.78 -1.08 12.56
N CYS A 90 3.75 0.26 12.53
CA CYS A 90 4.81 1.07 13.13
C CYS A 90 4.49 1.62 14.52
N HIS A 91 3.21 1.79 14.88
CA HIS A 91 2.79 2.49 16.10
C HIS A 91 1.65 1.80 16.83
N LEU A 92 1.78 0.50 17.09
CA LEU A 92 0.73 -0.29 17.72
C LEU A 92 0.31 0.22 19.10
N ASP A 93 1.23 0.82 19.84
CA ASP A 93 1.00 1.30 21.20
C ASP A 93 0.13 2.56 21.29
N LYS A 94 -0.13 3.21 20.17
CA LYS A 94 -0.86 4.48 20.13
C LYS A 94 -2.28 4.38 19.60
N ILE A 95 -2.76 3.18 19.37
CA ILE A 95 -4.04 2.99 18.69
C ILE A 95 -5.17 2.77 19.71
N ASP A 96 -6.29 3.51 19.57
CA ASP A 96 -7.46 3.30 20.40
C ASP A 96 -8.35 2.18 19.84
N ALA A 97 -9.40 1.80 20.59
CA ALA A 97 -10.25 0.67 20.20
C ALA A 97 -10.97 0.89 18.88
N THR A 98 -11.42 2.11 18.60
CA THR A 98 -12.11 2.46 17.35
C THR A 98 -11.14 2.38 16.16
N GLN A 99 -9.95 2.95 16.32
CA GLN A 99 -8.91 2.90 15.30
C GLN A 99 -8.45 1.47 15.06
N LEU A 100 -8.34 0.66 16.12
CA LEU A 100 -7.95 -0.75 16.00
C LEU A 100 -8.99 -1.55 15.20
N ALA A 101 -10.28 -1.34 15.47
CA ALA A 101 -11.34 -2.02 14.74
C ALA A 101 -11.31 -1.66 13.26
N LEU A 102 -11.11 -0.38 12.93
CA LEU A 102 -11.00 0.08 11.55
C LEU A 102 -9.77 -0.51 10.86
N ALA A 103 -8.62 -0.47 11.54
CA ALA A 103 -7.38 -1.02 11.01
C ALA A 103 -7.49 -2.53 10.77
N ASN A 104 -8.12 -3.27 11.67
CA ASN A 104 -8.34 -4.71 11.50
C ASN A 104 -9.21 -5.01 10.27
N GLY A 105 -10.23 -4.20 10.02
CA GLY A 105 -11.06 -4.33 8.82
C GLY A 105 -10.25 -4.12 7.54
N PHE A 106 -9.44 -3.09 7.49
CA PHE A 106 -8.56 -2.84 6.35
C PHE A 106 -7.52 -3.95 6.18
N MET A 107 -6.92 -4.42 7.29
CA MET A 107 -5.95 -5.53 7.25
C MET A 107 -6.56 -6.80 6.70
N ALA A 108 -7.80 -7.11 7.08
CA ALA A 108 -8.50 -8.28 6.57
C ALA A 108 -8.62 -8.22 5.05
N ASN A 109 -8.98 -7.06 4.50
CA ASN A 109 -9.08 -6.88 3.06
C ASN A 109 -7.71 -6.92 2.37
N LEU A 110 -6.74 -6.20 2.92
CA LEU A 110 -5.41 -6.09 2.30
C LEU A 110 -4.67 -7.42 2.28
N SER A 111 -4.83 -8.25 3.30
CA SER A 111 -4.11 -9.51 3.41
C SER A 111 -4.85 -10.71 2.83
N SER A 112 -6.12 -10.58 2.48
CA SER A 112 -6.93 -11.69 1.97
C SER A 112 -6.67 -11.93 0.49
N GLN A 113 -6.31 -13.16 0.12
CA GLN A 113 -6.15 -13.55 -1.28
C GLN A 113 -7.48 -13.52 -2.05
N ALA A 114 -8.60 -13.62 -1.35
CA ALA A 114 -9.93 -13.59 -1.97
C ALA A 114 -10.44 -12.17 -2.21
N SER A 115 -9.88 -11.16 -1.59
CA SER A 115 -10.32 -9.78 -1.74
C SER A 115 -9.76 -9.15 -3.01
N GLU A 116 -10.61 -8.44 -3.74
CA GLU A 116 -10.18 -7.66 -4.90
C GLU A 116 -9.29 -6.48 -4.50
N ASN A 117 -9.42 -6.02 -3.26
CA ASN A 117 -8.69 -4.86 -2.72
C ASN A 117 -7.44 -5.28 -1.95
N ASN A 118 -6.95 -6.51 -2.12
CA ASN A 118 -5.78 -6.93 -1.38
C ASN A 118 -4.53 -6.18 -1.86
N PHE A 119 -3.53 -6.16 -0.99
CA PHE A 119 -2.31 -5.39 -1.23
C PHE A 119 -1.59 -5.81 -2.51
N LEU A 120 -1.54 -7.10 -2.78
CA LEU A 120 -0.89 -7.61 -3.99
C LEU A 120 -1.57 -7.09 -5.27
N ASN A 121 -2.89 -7.05 -5.29
CA ASN A 121 -3.64 -6.50 -6.42
C ASN A 121 -3.42 -5.00 -6.58
N ILE A 122 -3.33 -4.27 -5.48
CA ILE A 122 -3.01 -2.83 -5.51
C ILE A 122 -1.63 -2.62 -6.15
N VAL A 123 -0.64 -3.40 -5.73
CA VAL A 123 0.72 -3.31 -6.29
C VAL A 123 0.71 -3.66 -7.78
N LYS A 124 -0.01 -4.70 -8.18
CA LYS A 124 -0.11 -5.10 -9.59
C LYS A 124 -0.75 -4.00 -10.44
N LYS A 125 -1.80 -3.38 -9.95
CA LYS A 125 -2.47 -2.27 -10.65
C LYS A 125 -1.53 -1.07 -10.79
N LEU A 126 -0.81 -0.74 -9.72
CA LEU A 126 0.14 0.36 -9.73
C LEU A 126 1.28 0.10 -10.71
N ASP A 127 1.81 -1.12 -10.71
CA ASP A 127 2.86 -1.53 -11.65
C ASP A 127 2.38 -1.38 -13.11
N SER A 128 1.15 -1.79 -13.39
CA SER A 128 0.55 -1.63 -14.73
C SER A 128 0.43 -0.17 -15.14
N ILE A 129 0.03 0.70 -14.23
CA ILE A 129 -0.09 2.14 -14.48
C ILE A 129 1.28 2.73 -14.79
N ILE A 130 2.28 2.42 -13.99
CA ILE A 130 3.65 2.93 -14.18
C ILE A 130 4.20 2.46 -15.51
N THR A 131 4.04 1.18 -15.83
CA THR A 131 4.51 0.61 -17.09
C THR A 131 3.89 1.30 -18.30
N LYS A 132 2.57 1.52 -18.24
CA LYS A 132 1.83 2.20 -19.31
C LYS A 132 2.29 3.64 -19.50
N GLU A 133 2.44 4.39 -18.41
CA GLU A 133 2.80 5.81 -18.49
C GLU A 133 4.27 6.03 -18.89
N ARG A 134 5.12 5.05 -18.64
CA ARG A 134 6.54 5.12 -19.04
C ARG A 134 6.75 4.80 -20.51
N ALA A 135 5.81 4.14 -21.13
CA ALA A 135 5.94 3.69 -22.52
C ALA A 135 6.00 4.84 -23.55
#